data_be56854d233d5e885face4ba57838032
#
_entry.id   be56854d233d5e885face4ba57838032
#
_cell.length_a   1.000
_cell.length_b   1.000
_cell.length_c   1.000
_cell.angle_alpha   90.00
_cell.angle_beta   90.00
_cell.angle_gamma   90.00
#
_symmetry.space_group_name_H-M   'P 1'
#
loop_
_entity.id
_entity.type
_entity.pdbx_description
1 polymer ?
#
loop_
_entity_poly.entity_id
_entity_poly.type
_entity_poly.pdbx_seq_one_letter_code
_entity_poly.pdbx_strand_id
1 'polypeptide(L)' 'MQARVGDLYTHKDLGYTYLVTDTTSYFEVIVCVNLEKGRTCYIGEINWKVFYKPLTHTQERT' A
#
# COMPACT_ATOMS: atom_id res chain seq x y z
N MET A 1 -1.53 12.57 1.70
CA MET A 1 -2.20 11.35 2.02
C MET A 1 -1.25 10.40 2.68
N GLN A 2 -1.70 9.63 3.58
CA GLN A 2 -0.84 8.80 4.30
C GLN A 2 -1.35 7.40 4.28
N ALA A 3 -0.49 6.47 3.94
CA ALA A 3 -0.78 5.07 4.12
C ALA A 3 -0.65 4.72 5.58
N ARG A 4 -1.52 3.90 6.09
CA ARG A 4 -1.46 3.50 7.48
C ARG A 4 -1.27 2.02 7.59
N VAL A 5 -0.61 1.60 8.63
CA VAL A 5 -0.43 0.17 8.89
C VAL A 5 -1.80 -0.48 8.98
N GLY A 6 -1.97 -1.56 8.27
CA GLY A 6 -3.23 -2.27 8.22
C GLY A 6 -4.11 -1.94 7.03
N ASP A 7 -3.76 -0.89 6.28
CA ASP A 7 -4.54 -0.54 5.11
C ASP A 7 -4.24 -1.48 3.95
N LEU A 8 -5.23 -1.67 3.10
CA LEU A 8 -5.07 -2.46 1.90
C LEU A 8 -5.04 -1.56 0.68
N TYR A 9 -4.11 -1.83 -0.21
CA TYR A 9 -3.95 -1.08 -1.45
C TYR A 9 -3.83 -2.04 -2.62
N THR A 10 -4.09 -1.55 -3.81
CA THR A 10 -3.89 -2.34 -5.00
C THR A 10 -3.02 -1.56 -5.98
N HIS A 11 -2.17 -2.25 -6.73
CA HIS A 11 -1.36 -1.64 -7.76
C HIS A 11 -2.26 -1.42 -8.97
N LYS A 12 -2.27 -0.21 -9.50
CA LYS A 12 -3.19 0.12 -10.58
C LYS A 12 -3.01 -0.70 -11.83
N ASP A 13 -1.77 -1.06 -12.13
CA ASP A 13 -1.48 -1.77 -13.36
C ASP A 13 -1.40 -3.27 -13.17
N LEU A 14 -0.85 -3.70 -12.05
CA LEU A 14 -0.62 -5.12 -11.83
C LEU A 14 -1.78 -5.84 -11.17
N GLY A 15 -2.59 -5.10 -10.45
CA GLY A 15 -3.76 -5.69 -9.82
C GLY A 15 -3.50 -6.46 -8.55
N TYR A 16 -2.25 -6.50 -8.08
CA TYR A 16 -1.95 -7.19 -6.84
C TYR A 16 -2.46 -6.40 -5.65
N THR A 17 -2.76 -7.11 -4.59
CA THR A 17 -3.22 -6.49 -3.35
C THR A 17 -2.07 -6.44 -2.35
N TYR A 18 -1.92 -5.31 -1.69
CA TYR A 18 -0.82 -5.10 -0.75
C TYR A 18 -1.37 -4.68 0.60
N LEU A 19 -0.79 -5.23 1.66
CA LEU A 19 -1.13 -4.85 3.01
C LEU A 19 0.00 -4.01 3.56
N VAL A 20 -0.29 -2.81 4.02
CA VAL A 20 0.73 -1.93 4.58
C VAL A 20 1.09 -2.45 5.96
N THR A 21 2.35 -2.76 6.17
CA THR A 21 2.81 -3.30 7.43
C THR A 21 3.64 -2.31 8.22
N ASP A 22 4.18 -1.29 7.57
CA ASP A 22 4.95 -0.28 8.27
C ASP A 22 5.10 0.95 7.39
N THR A 23 5.39 2.09 7.99
CA THR A 23 5.70 3.29 7.23
C THR A 23 6.86 3.95 7.94
N THR A 24 7.74 4.60 7.18
CA THR A 24 8.85 5.25 7.79
C THR A 24 8.97 6.65 7.26
N SER A 25 9.05 7.63 8.16
CA SER A 25 9.19 9.00 7.76
C SER A 25 10.60 9.33 7.38
N TYR A 26 11.57 8.57 7.85
CA TYR A 26 12.93 8.91 7.54
C TYR A 26 13.24 8.77 6.08
N PHE A 27 12.75 7.72 5.45
CA PHE A 27 13.11 7.45 4.08
C PHE A 27 11.92 7.58 3.15
N GLU A 28 10.78 7.98 3.69
CA GLU A 28 9.58 8.14 2.89
C GLU A 28 9.28 6.85 2.12
N VAL A 29 9.34 5.76 2.82
CA VAL A 29 9.11 4.45 2.24
C VAL A 29 7.92 3.80 2.90
N ILE A 30 7.08 3.18 2.09
CA ILE A 30 5.96 2.39 2.57
C ILE A 30 6.38 0.93 2.51
N VAL A 31 6.26 0.23 3.63
CA VAL A 31 6.57 -1.19 3.67
C VAL A 31 5.26 -1.95 3.58
N CYS A 32 5.16 -2.87 2.64
CA CYS A 32 3.93 -3.58 2.42
C CYS A 32 4.21 -5.02 2.02
N VAL A 33 3.20 -5.86 2.13
CA VAL A 33 3.30 -7.25 1.74
C VAL A 33 2.38 -7.47 0.56
N ASN A 34 2.93 -8.05 -0.51
CA ASN A 34 2.12 -8.44 -1.65
C ASN A 34 1.41 -9.73 -1.25
N LEU A 35 0.10 -9.65 -1.11
CA LEU A 35 -0.64 -10.78 -0.56
C LEU A 35 -0.71 -11.97 -1.51
N GLU A 36 -0.65 -11.73 -2.81
CA GLU A 36 -0.66 -12.83 -3.77
C GLU A 36 0.67 -13.56 -3.81
N LYS A 37 1.77 -12.84 -3.60
CA LYS A 37 3.09 -13.44 -3.70
C LYS A 37 3.71 -13.72 -2.35
N GLY A 38 3.16 -13.18 -1.29
CA GLY A 38 3.74 -13.38 0.04
C GLY A 38 5.06 -12.68 0.24
N ARG A 39 5.31 -11.58 -0.50
CA ARG A 39 6.59 -10.91 -0.40
C ARG A 39 6.47 -9.54 0.20
N THR A 40 7.47 -9.17 0.98
CA THR A 40 7.56 -7.82 1.53
C THR A 40 8.18 -6.90 0.50
N CYS A 41 7.57 -5.76 0.30
CA CYS A 41 8.01 -4.78 -0.67
C CYS A 41 8.25 -3.46 0.01
N TYR A 42 9.23 -2.70 -0.50
CA TYR A 42 9.56 -1.38 0.01
C TYR A 42 9.35 -0.39 -1.11
N ILE A 43 8.36 0.47 -0.99
CA ILE A 43 7.95 1.34 -2.08
C ILE A 43 8.13 2.79 -1.67
N GLY A 44 8.84 3.54 -2.48
CA GLY A 44 9.01 4.97 -2.20
C GLY A 44 7.67 5.68 -2.23
N GLU A 45 7.52 6.69 -1.41
CA GLU A 45 6.25 7.35 -1.27
C GLU A 45 5.75 7.95 -2.59
N ILE A 46 6.64 8.45 -3.41
CA ILE A 46 6.25 9.02 -4.67
C ILE A 46 5.65 7.97 -5.58
N ASN A 47 6.29 6.81 -5.67
CA ASN A 47 5.75 5.73 -6.48
C ASN A 47 4.46 5.19 -5.88
N TRP A 48 4.38 5.18 -4.58
CA TRP A 48 3.18 4.70 -3.92
C TRP A 48 1.99 5.55 -4.33
N LYS A 49 2.14 6.85 -4.35
CA LYS A 49 1.03 7.72 -4.72
C LYS A 49 0.62 7.57 -6.16
N VAL A 50 1.56 7.27 -7.02
CA VAL A 50 1.28 7.20 -8.45
C VAL A 50 0.66 5.87 -8.85
N PHE A 51 1.18 4.77 -8.30
CA PHE A 51 0.80 3.45 -8.80
C PHE A 51 -0.14 2.67 -7.89
N TYR A 52 -0.37 3.11 -6.67
CA TYR A 52 -1.16 2.36 -5.72
C TYR A 52 -2.38 3.15 -5.29
N LYS A 53 -3.48 2.46 -5.14
CA LYS A 53 -4.70 3.13 -4.68
C LYS A 53 -5.32 2.32 -3.56
N PRO A 54 -6.02 2.98 -2.63
CA PRO A 54 -6.58 2.26 -1.50
C PRO A 54 -7.75 1.38 -1.91
N LEU A 55 -7.85 0.24 -1.25
CA LEU A 55 -8.97 -0.62 -1.42
C LEU A 55 -9.95 -0.50 -0.31
N THR A 56 -9.55 0.15 0.77
CA THR A 56 -10.35 0.10 1.95
C THR A 56 -11.46 1.08 1.99
N HIS A 57 -11.52 1.93 1.00
CA HIS A 57 -12.54 2.94 1.03
C HIS A 57 -13.91 2.36 0.97
N THR A 58 -14.02 1.14 0.60
CA THR A 58 -15.32 0.63 0.44
C THR A 58 -16.06 0.47 1.70
N GLN A 59 -15.36 0.30 2.78
CA GLN A 59 -16.08 0.07 3.91
C GLN A 59 -16.67 1.24 4.45
N GLU A 60 -16.28 2.34 4.02
CA GLU A 60 -16.83 3.43 4.59
C GLU A 60 -18.18 3.54 4.28
N ARG A 61 -18.70 2.93 3.39
CA ARG A 61 -19.94 3.11 3.13
C ARG A 61 -20.73 2.51 4.05
N THR A 62 -20.30 1.75 4.65
CA THR A 62 -21.18 1.09 5.51
C THR A 62 -22.05 1.97 6.25
#